data_38f3f87910b876282502df62de1e8739
#
_entry.id   38f3f87910b876282502df62de1e8739
#
_cell.length_a   1.000
_cell.length_b   1.000
_cell.length_c   1.000
_cell.angle_alpha   90.00
_cell.angle_beta   90.00
_cell.angle_gamma   90.00
#
_symmetry.space_group_name_H-M   'P 1'
#
loop_
_entity.id
_entity.type
_entity.pdbx_description
1 polymer ?
#
loop_
_entity_poly.entity_id
_entity_poly.type
_entity_poly.pdbx_seq_one_letter_code
_entity_poly.pdbx_strand_id
1 'polypeptide(L)'
;MKKGIILYTREDYEKNRWFAERFIEEAPDHGMVIRLVLTDLIALGSEEGRLFIQYGSERWNTPPDFAINRSRNSRIALQLELMGCRVFNSSAVTNVCNDKAKTHQLINAHGIKSVKTMFELSDWENHGMNYPLILKTISGHGGNEVHRIDNEEQLAAYVTAYEGEQLLIQEMCSNPGTDIRAFCMGSEIIACVKRSSTDSFKSNYSLGGKAEAYSLSEQERQLVMNVLSIMKVDFVGIDFLVDEDGEFLFNEIEDAVGTRTLFQNYEINIVEKYLSYIRNNLVI
;
A
#
# COMPACT_ATOMS: atom_id res chain seq x y z
N MET A 1 25.67 7.32 14.44
CA MET A 1 24.76 6.53 13.58
C MET A 1 23.34 6.84 13.99
N LYS A 2 22.44 7.07 13.03
CA LYS A 2 21.01 7.28 13.26
C LYS A 2 20.36 5.95 13.68
N LYS A 3 19.48 5.99 14.67
CA LYS A 3 18.79 4.80 15.20
C LYS A 3 17.40 4.72 14.60
N GLY A 4 17.11 3.66 13.89
CA GLY A 4 15.81 3.43 13.25
C GLY A 4 15.16 2.12 13.69
N ILE A 5 13.89 2.00 13.36
CA ILE A 5 13.13 0.76 13.48
C ILE A 5 12.45 0.43 12.15
N ILE A 6 12.22 -0.85 11.90
CA ILE A 6 11.33 -1.32 10.85
C ILE A 6 10.14 -2.04 11.49
N LEU A 7 8.93 -1.56 11.18
CA LEU A 7 7.67 -2.03 11.76
C LEU A 7 7.02 -3.07 10.87
N TYR A 8 6.67 -4.21 11.44
CA TYR A 8 5.89 -5.26 10.79
C TYR A 8 4.85 -5.84 11.76
N THR A 9 3.72 -6.33 11.26
CA THR A 9 2.97 -7.37 11.97
C THR A 9 3.77 -8.68 11.96
N ARG A 10 3.53 -9.59 12.88
CA ARG A 10 4.21 -10.90 12.89
C ARG A 10 3.97 -11.65 11.58
N GLU A 11 2.73 -11.67 11.12
CA GLU A 11 2.34 -12.35 9.89
C GLU A 11 3.07 -11.81 8.66
N ASP A 12 3.10 -10.48 8.51
CA ASP A 12 3.78 -9.84 7.37
C ASP A 12 5.29 -9.99 7.44
N TYR A 13 5.87 -9.99 8.65
CA TYR A 13 7.30 -10.28 8.83
C TYR A 13 7.64 -11.69 8.36
N GLU A 14 6.89 -12.71 8.77
CA GLU A 14 7.16 -14.08 8.34
C GLU A 14 7.12 -14.24 6.81
N LYS A 15 6.20 -13.54 6.13
CA LYS A 15 6.10 -13.52 4.66
C LYS A 15 7.22 -12.74 3.96
N ASN A 16 7.80 -11.75 4.64
CA ASN A 16 8.75 -10.78 4.06
C ASN A 16 10.08 -10.70 4.84
N ARG A 17 10.42 -11.74 5.62
CA ARG A 17 11.60 -11.78 6.50
C ARG A 17 12.87 -11.34 5.77
N TRP A 18 13.15 -11.93 4.62
CA TRP A 18 14.32 -11.63 3.80
C TRP A 18 14.45 -10.12 3.47
N PHE A 19 13.33 -9.44 3.24
CA PHE A 19 13.32 -8.02 2.92
C PHE A 19 13.61 -7.16 4.16
N ALA A 20 13.03 -7.52 5.31
CA ALA A 20 13.28 -6.84 6.58
C ALA A 20 14.74 -7.03 7.04
N GLU A 21 15.28 -8.24 6.91
CA GLU A 21 16.67 -8.58 7.29
C GLU A 21 17.67 -7.80 6.44
N ARG A 22 17.44 -7.64 5.14
CA ARG A 22 18.30 -6.83 4.29
C ARG A 22 18.38 -5.36 4.72
N PHE A 23 17.28 -4.76 5.20
CA PHE A 23 17.34 -3.40 5.77
C PHE A 23 18.27 -3.33 6.99
N ILE A 24 18.23 -4.35 7.84
CA ILE A 24 19.06 -4.41 9.05
C ILE A 24 20.53 -4.61 8.67
N GLU A 25 20.81 -5.48 7.72
CA GLU A 25 22.16 -5.81 7.25
C GLU A 25 22.82 -4.65 6.48
N GLU A 26 22.09 -3.97 5.60
CA GLU A 26 22.64 -2.90 4.74
C GLU A 26 22.63 -1.51 5.43
N ALA A 27 21.86 -1.31 6.51
CA ALA A 27 21.76 -0.02 7.21
C ALA A 27 23.11 0.56 7.68
N PRO A 28 24.08 -0.23 8.20
CA PRO A 28 25.37 0.30 8.63
C PRO A 28 26.15 1.03 7.54
N ASP A 29 26.09 0.58 6.28
CA ASP A 29 26.75 1.19 5.14
C ASP A 29 26.18 2.59 4.82
N HIS A 30 24.97 2.88 5.32
CA HIS A 30 24.32 4.18 5.21
C HIS A 30 24.40 5.04 6.49
N GLY A 31 25.22 4.63 7.49
CA GLY A 31 25.37 5.33 8.75
C GLY A 31 24.16 5.18 9.70
N MET A 32 23.40 4.12 9.56
CA MET A 32 22.19 3.83 10.32
C MET A 32 22.29 2.49 11.04
N VAL A 33 21.49 2.32 12.10
CA VAL A 33 21.21 1.02 12.74
C VAL A 33 19.70 0.84 12.78
N ILE A 34 19.21 -0.28 12.29
CA ILE A 34 17.77 -0.59 12.24
C ILE A 34 17.48 -1.80 13.12
N ARG A 35 16.43 -1.68 13.94
CA ARG A 35 15.89 -2.80 14.78
C ARG A 35 14.52 -3.20 14.24
N LEU A 36 14.28 -4.49 14.09
CA LEU A 36 12.93 -5.02 13.84
C LEU A 36 12.04 -4.79 15.06
N VAL A 37 10.83 -4.33 14.82
CA VAL A 37 9.79 -4.13 15.84
C VAL A 37 8.49 -4.73 15.35
N LEU A 38 7.98 -5.72 16.06
CA LEU A 38 6.71 -6.36 15.76
C LEU A 38 5.57 -5.60 16.44
N THR A 39 4.62 -5.13 15.64
CA THR A 39 3.51 -4.28 16.14
C THR A 39 2.58 -4.99 17.11
N ASP A 40 2.52 -6.32 17.05
CA ASP A 40 1.73 -7.14 17.98
C ASP A 40 2.21 -7.02 19.45
N LEU A 41 3.43 -6.51 19.66
CA LEU A 41 4.03 -6.28 20.97
C LEU A 41 3.97 -4.81 21.40
N ILE A 42 3.34 -3.95 20.59
CA ILE A 42 3.22 -2.51 20.86
C ILE A 42 1.90 -2.20 21.57
N ALA A 43 1.99 -1.45 22.67
CA ALA A 43 0.88 -0.70 23.23
C ALA A 43 1.20 0.81 23.16
N LEU A 44 0.23 1.61 22.79
CA LEU A 44 0.32 3.06 22.74
C LEU A 44 -0.28 3.66 24.01
N GLY A 45 0.39 4.63 24.61
CA GLY A 45 -0.08 5.25 25.82
C GLY A 45 0.20 6.75 25.89
N SER A 46 -0.50 7.39 26.83
CA SER A 46 -0.26 8.76 27.24
C SER A 46 -0.36 8.88 28.76
N GLU A 47 0.51 9.66 29.38
CA GLU A 47 0.56 9.88 30.81
C GLU A 47 1.08 11.30 31.07
N GLU A 48 0.43 12.03 31.95
CA GLU A 48 0.83 13.40 32.35
C GLU A 48 1.09 14.34 31.16
N GLY A 49 0.26 14.25 30.10
CA GLY A 49 0.40 15.06 28.90
C GLY A 49 1.54 14.64 27.95
N ARG A 50 2.15 13.48 28.17
CA ARG A 50 3.23 12.94 27.34
C ARG A 50 2.83 11.60 26.73
N LEU A 51 3.25 11.40 25.46
CA LEU A 51 3.07 10.14 24.76
C LEU A 51 4.20 9.16 25.12
N PHE A 52 3.89 7.87 25.15
CA PHE A 52 4.87 6.79 25.26
C PHE A 52 4.46 5.58 24.45
N ILE A 53 5.41 4.73 24.14
CA ILE A 53 5.17 3.41 23.53
C ILE A 53 5.67 2.35 24.49
N GLN A 54 4.85 1.34 24.76
CA GLN A 54 5.25 0.12 25.45
C GLN A 54 5.53 -0.95 24.41
N TYR A 55 6.75 -1.49 24.38
CA TYR A 55 7.16 -2.59 23.53
C TYR A 55 7.59 -3.79 24.39
N GLY A 56 6.70 -4.74 24.59
CA GLY A 56 6.90 -5.79 25.59
C GLY A 56 7.08 -5.20 26.98
N SER A 57 8.23 -5.46 27.62
CA SER A 57 8.59 -4.89 28.93
C SER A 57 9.31 -3.53 28.83
N GLU A 58 9.68 -3.08 27.64
CA GLU A 58 10.43 -1.85 27.42
C GLU A 58 9.48 -0.66 27.21
N ARG A 59 9.67 0.44 27.94
CA ARG A 59 8.91 1.68 27.76
C ARG A 59 9.77 2.71 27.03
N TRP A 60 9.25 3.23 25.93
CA TRP A 60 9.88 4.29 25.13
C TRP A 60 9.22 5.63 25.43
N ASN A 61 9.92 6.49 26.15
CA ASN A 61 9.53 7.89 26.34
C ASN A 61 10.18 8.80 25.27
N THR A 62 11.19 8.29 24.58
CA THR A 62 11.87 8.93 23.45
C THR A 62 11.82 7.97 22.27
N PRO A 63 11.34 8.40 21.10
CA PRO A 63 11.25 7.56 19.92
C PRO A 63 12.62 7.36 19.26
N PRO A 64 12.78 6.40 18.34
CA PRO A 64 13.93 6.35 17.44
C PRO A 64 13.99 7.58 16.52
N ASP A 65 15.15 7.82 15.87
CA ASP A 65 15.30 8.92 14.91
C ASP A 65 14.34 8.75 13.72
N PHE A 66 14.11 7.50 13.29
CA PHE A 66 13.19 7.19 12.19
C PHE A 66 12.54 5.82 12.32
N ALA A 67 11.45 5.63 11.59
CA ALA A 67 10.77 4.35 11.45
C ALA A 67 10.43 4.07 9.98
N ILE A 68 10.65 2.84 9.53
CA ILE A 68 10.15 2.32 8.25
C ILE A 68 8.85 1.60 8.55
N ASN A 69 7.72 2.17 8.14
CA ASN A 69 6.41 1.59 8.44
C ASN A 69 5.99 0.58 7.37
N ARG A 70 6.09 -0.69 7.71
CA ARG A 70 5.62 -1.81 6.89
C ARG A 70 4.41 -2.52 7.48
N SER A 71 3.86 -1.97 8.57
CA SER A 71 2.76 -2.59 9.34
C SER A 71 1.37 -2.15 8.89
N ARG A 72 1.27 -1.17 8.00
CA ARG A 72 0.01 -0.53 7.60
C ARG A 72 -0.79 0.11 8.75
N ASN A 73 -0.17 0.25 9.93
CA ASN A 73 -0.82 0.83 11.11
C ASN A 73 -0.55 2.33 11.20
N SER A 74 -1.52 3.13 10.76
CA SER A 74 -1.43 4.60 10.78
C SER A 74 -1.41 5.19 12.19
N ARG A 75 -2.01 4.52 13.19
CA ARG A 75 -2.05 5.00 14.57
C ARG A 75 -0.68 4.87 15.25
N ILE A 76 0.04 3.77 15.02
CA ILE A 76 1.43 3.62 15.50
C ILE A 76 2.33 4.65 14.82
N ALA A 77 2.19 4.82 13.51
CA ALA A 77 2.93 5.84 12.77
C ALA A 77 2.68 7.24 13.33
N LEU A 78 1.43 7.61 13.56
CA LEU A 78 1.05 8.92 14.12
C LEU A 78 1.67 9.16 15.51
N GLN A 79 1.62 8.15 16.40
CA GLN A 79 2.20 8.29 17.73
C GLN A 79 3.72 8.51 17.66
N LEU A 80 4.42 7.77 16.81
CA LEU A 80 5.84 7.96 16.57
C LEU A 80 6.15 9.37 16.05
N GLU A 81 5.37 9.87 15.08
CA GLU A 81 5.51 11.23 14.54
C GLU A 81 5.28 12.31 15.61
N LEU A 82 4.22 12.18 16.40
CA LEU A 82 3.91 13.12 17.50
C LEU A 82 4.98 13.10 18.62
N MET A 83 5.71 12.00 18.75
CA MET A 83 6.85 11.90 19.65
C MET A 83 8.16 12.46 19.06
N GLY A 84 8.18 12.81 17.75
CA GLY A 84 9.33 13.40 17.05
C GLY A 84 10.12 12.44 16.15
N CYS A 85 9.60 11.24 15.87
CA CYS A 85 10.18 10.28 14.94
C CYS A 85 9.82 10.64 13.48
N ARG A 86 10.74 10.55 12.53
CA ARG A 86 10.40 10.61 11.10
C ARG A 86 9.93 9.23 10.63
N VAL A 87 8.68 9.10 10.22
CA VAL A 87 8.11 7.82 9.74
C VAL A 87 8.04 7.79 8.21
N PHE A 88 8.47 6.69 7.60
CA PHE A 88 8.51 6.39 6.17
C PHE A 88 7.64 5.13 5.89
N ASN A 89 6.47 5.17 5.25
CA ASN A 89 5.64 6.32 4.90
C ASN A 89 4.99 6.94 6.15
N SER A 90 4.63 8.23 6.04
CA SER A 90 3.97 8.96 7.12
C SER A 90 2.61 8.35 7.51
N SER A 91 2.14 8.70 8.72
CA SER A 91 0.81 8.28 9.20
C SER A 91 -0.32 8.73 8.27
N ALA A 92 -0.20 9.92 7.68
CA ALA A 92 -1.18 10.45 6.73
C ALA A 92 -1.24 9.59 5.45
N VAL A 93 -0.09 9.21 4.88
CA VAL A 93 0.00 8.33 3.72
C VAL A 93 -0.57 6.96 4.07
N THR A 94 -0.13 6.36 5.18
CA THR A 94 -0.62 5.05 5.63
C THR A 94 -2.13 5.05 5.85
N ASN A 95 -2.70 6.11 6.42
CA ASN A 95 -4.15 6.22 6.66
C ASN A 95 -4.96 6.29 5.36
N VAL A 96 -4.44 6.93 4.32
CA VAL A 96 -5.12 7.02 3.01
C VAL A 96 -4.93 5.73 2.22
N CYS A 97 -3.71 5.23 2.10
CA CYS A 97 -3.40 4.07 1.25
C CYS A 97 -4.03 2.76 1.74
N ASN A 98 -4.28 2.62 3.05
CA ASN A 98 -4.94 1.43 3.62
C ASN A 98 -6.46 1.59 3.78
N ASP A 99 -7.04 2.57 3.11
CA ASP A 99 -8.48 2.81 3.01
C ASP A 99 -8.82 3.08 1.54
N LYS A 100 -9.33 2.06 0.84
CA LYS A 100 -9.63 2.15 -0.60
C LYS A 100 -10.64 3.25 -0.92
N ALA A 101 -11.63 3.48 -0.05
CA ALA A 101 -12.62 4.53 -0.25
C ALA A 101 -11.96 5.92 -0.21
N LYS A 102 -11.14 6.20 0.81
CA LYS A 102 -10.38 7.46 0.91
C LYS A 102 -9.44 7.66 -0.28
N THR A 103 -8.76 6.59 -0.69
CA THR A 103 -7.85 6.66 -1.84
C THR A 103 -8.61 7.02 -3.11
N HIS A 104 -9.74 6.34 -3.40
CA HIS A 104 -10.58 6.67 -4.55
C HIS A 104 -11.17 8.07 -4.47
N GLN A 105 -11.64 8.53 -3.28
CA GLN A 105 -12.13 9.90 -3.09
C GLN A 105 -11.04 10.93 -3.44
N LEU A 106 -9.83 10.74 -2.89
CA LEU A 106 -8.72 11.66 -3.11
C LEU A 106 -8.29 11.72 -4.58
N ILE A 107 -8.11 10.57 -5.21
CA ILE A 107 -7.63 10.46 -6.60
C ILE A 107 -8.66 11.01 -7.58
N ASN A 108 -9.94 10.65 -7.44
CA ASN A 108 -11.00 11.14 -8.32
C ASN A 108 -11.28 12.64 -8.12
N ALA A 109 -11.13 13.19 -6.91
CA ALA A 109 -11.23 14.64 -6.66
C ALA A 109 -10.19 15.45 -7.44
N HIS A 110 -9.08 14.82 -7.86
CA HIS A 110 -8.05 15.42 -8.71
C HIS A 110 -8.21 15.06 -10.20
N GLY A 111 -9.37 14.52 -10.61
CA GLY A 111 -9.69 14.23 -12.01
C GLY A 111 -8.99 13.02 -12.61
N ILE A 112 -8.35 12.17 -11.79
CA ILE A 112 -7.73 10.93 -12.26
C ILE A 112 -8.79 9.85 -12.37
N LYS A 113 -8.89 9.23 -13.56
CA LYS A 113 -9.90 8.21 -13.86
C LYS A 113 -9.63 6.92 -13.10
N SER A 114 -10.69 6.31 -12.57
CA SER A 114 -10.75 4.93 -12.06
C SER A 114 -12.01 4.25 -12.59
N VAL A 115 -12.13 2.94 -12.39
CA VAL A 115 -13.43 2.27 -12.62
C VAL A 115 -14.49 2.86 -11.70
N LYS A 116 -15.74 2.88 -12.16
CA LYS A 116 -16.86 3.37 -11.32
C LYS A 116 -16.87 2.60 -10.00
N THR A 117 -16.82 3.34 -8.91
CA THR A 117 -16.68 2.79 -7.55
C THR A 117 -17.75 3.42 -6.66
N MET A 118 -18.41 2.60 -5.84
CA MET A 118 -19.34 3.06 -4.82
C MET A 118 -18.94 2.46 -3.46
N PHE A 119 -19.07 3.25 -2.42
CA PHE A 119 -18.81 2.89 -1.02
C PHE A 119 -19.82 3.61 -0.13
N GLU A 120 -19.91 3.24 1.16
CA GLU A 120 -20.93 3.74 2.10
C GLU A 120 -22.37 3.46 1.61
N LEU A 121 -22.60 2.28 0.99
CA LEU A 121 -23.91 1.90 0.50
C LEU A 121 -24.80 1.47 1.67
N SER A 122 -25.95 2.11 1.79
CA SER A 122 -27.04 1.67 2.68
C SER A 122 -28.06 0.74 1.97
N ASP A 123 -28.13 0.86 0.65
CA ASP A 123 -29.01 0.10 -0.22
C ASP A 123 -28.19 -0.59 -1.31
N TRP A 124 -27.88 -1.87 -1.09
CA TRP A 124 -27.08 -2.69 -1.98
C TRP A 124 -27.83 -3.16 -3.23
N GLU A 125 -29.18 -3.13 -3.24
CA GLU A 125 -30.00 -3.56 -4.36
C GLU A 125 -30.09 -2.48 -5.43
N ASN A 126 -30.06 -1.20 -5.03
CA ASN A 126 -30.23 -0.06 -5.92
C ASN A 126 -28.91 0.68 -6.26
N HIS A 127 -27.80 -0.05 -6.41
CA HIS A 127 -26.47 0.53 -6.67
C HIS A 127 -26.32 1.13 -8.09
N GLY A 128 -27.20 0.82 -9.04
CA GLY A 128 -27.20 1.39 -10.40
C GLY A 128 -25.94 1.10 -11.23
N MET A 129 -25.34 -0.07 -11.03
CA MET A 129 -24.17 -0.58 -11.78
C MET A 129 -24.55 -1.88 -12.49
N ASN A 130 -23.80 -2.24 -13.54
CA ASN A 130 -24.02 -3.48 -14.28
C ASN A 130 -23.13 -4.61 -13.77
N TYR A 131 -23.67 -5.82 -13.70
CA TYR A 131 -22.89 -7.02 -13.42
C TYR A 131 -22.04 -7.41 -14.64
N PRO A 132 -20.86 -8.06 -14.47
CA PRO A 132 -20.27 -8.42 -13.19
C PRO A 132 -19.64 -7.23 -12.44
N LEU A 133 -19.72 -7.27 -11.10
CA LEU A 133 -19.08 -6.30 -10.22
C LEU A 133 -17.88 -6.91 -9.49
N ILE A 134 -17.05 -6.06 -8.92
CA ILE A 134 -16.01 -6.43 -7.97
C ILE A 134 -16.40 -5.88 -6.60
N LEU A 135 -16.56 -6.76 -5.61
CA LEU A 135 -16.76 -6.40 -4.21
C LEU A 135 -15.44 -6.53 -3.47
N LYS A 136 -15.11 -5.54 -2.65
CA LYS A 136 -13.86 -5.49 -1.85
C LYS A 136 -14.16 -4.99 -0.44
N THR A 137 -13.41 -5.47 0.55
CA THR A 137 -13.31 -4.77 1.83
C THR A 137 -12.47 -3.50 1.66
N ILE A 138 -12.84 -2.43 2.35
CA ILE A 138 -12.14 -1.13 2.26
C ILE A 138 -10.71 -1.26 2.78
N SER A 139 -10.51 -1.98 3.91
CA SER A 139 -9.20 -2.17 4.57
C SER A 139 -8.41 -3.39 4.08
N GLY A 140 -8.99 -4.24 3.23
CA GLY A 140 -8.36 -5.49 2.75
C GLY A 140 -7.11 -5.26 1.91
N HIS A 141 -6.20 -6.25 1.92
CA HIS A 141 -4.96 -6.22 1.15
C HIS A 141 -4.60 -7.60 0.57
N GLY A 142 -3.70 -7.60 -0.43
CA GLY A 142 -3.21 -8.84 -1.06
C GLY A 142 -4.22 -9.58 -1.93
N GLY A 143 -5.41 -9.03 -2.18
CA GLY A 143 -6.41 -9.60 -3.07
C GLY A 143 -7.28 -10.73 -2.48
N ASN A 144 -7.11 -11.08 -1.20
CA ASN A 144 -7.88 -12.16 -0.57
C ASN A 144 -9.37 -11.81 -0.43
N GLU A 145 -9.67 -10.56 -0.14
CA GLU A 145 -11.02 -10.02 0.09
C GLU A 145 -11.53 -9.25 -1.13
N VAL A 146 -11.27 -9.79 -2.31
CA VAL A 146 -11.72 -9.24 -3.60
C VAL A 146 -12.52 -10.33 -4.30
N HIS A 147 -13.79 -10.07 -4.55
CA HIS A 147 -14.75 -11.04 -5.09
C HIS A 147 -15.41 -10.52 -6.36
N ARG A 148 -15.51 -11.38 -7.36
CA ARG A 148 -16.35 -11.13 -8.53
C ARG A 148 -17.79 -11.52 -8.18
N ILE A 149 -18.71 -10.65 -8.52
CA ILE A 149 -20.14 -10.75 -8.27
C ILE A 149 -20.86 -10.72 -9.61
N ASP A 150 -21.52 -11.82 -9.95
CA ASP A 150 -22.15 -11.98 -11.26
C ASP A 150 -23.64 -11.62 -11.27
N ASN A 151 -24.28 -11.52 -10.09
CA ASN A 151 -25.68 -11.19 -9.96
C ASN A 151 -26.03 -10.69 -8.53
N GLU A 152 -27.26 -10.23 -8.36
CA GLU A 152 -27.80 -9.68 -7.12
C GLU A 152 -27.80 -10.69 -5.96
N GLU A 153 -28.14 -11.96 -6.22
CA GLU A 153 -28.17 -13.00 -5.20
C GLU A 153 -26.78 -13.21 -4.58
N GLN A 154 -25.73 -13.23 -5.43
CA GLN A 154 -24.35 -13.29 -4.95
C GLN A 154 -23.97 -12.04 -4.16
N LEU A 155 -24.38 -10.85 -4.63
CA LEU A 155 -24.12 -9.60 -3.90
C LEU A 155 -24.69 -9.67 -2.49
N ALA A 156 -25.97 -10.01 -2.35
CA ALA A 156 -26.64 -10.13 -1.07
C ALA A 156 -25.97 -11.15 -0.14
N ALA A 157 -25.56 -12.31 -0.70
CA ALA A 157 -24.85 -13.34 0.06
C ALA A 157 -23.51 -12.85 0.60
N TYR A 158 -22.71 -12.13 -0.22
CA TYR A 158 -21.42 -11.61 0.22
C TYR A 158 -21.56 -10.44 1.21
N VAL A 159 -22.51 -9.53 1.00
CA VAL A 159 -22.79 -8.43 1.96
C VAL A 159 -23.15 -9.01 3.33
N THR A 160 -23.96 -10.07 3.36
CA THR A 160 -24.29 -10.78 4.60
C THR A 160 -23.07 -11.48 5.22
N ALA A 161 -22.25 -12.13 4.42
CA ALA A 161 -21.04 -12.82 4.90
C ALA A 161 -19.99 -11.86 5.50
N TYR A 162 -19.96 -10.61 5.04
CA TYR A 162 -19.07 -9.55 5.52
C TYR A 162 -19.80 -8.53 6.41
N GLU A 163 -20.87 -8.95 7.10
CA GLU A 163 -21.59 -8.07 8.02
C GLU A 163 -20.65 -7.46 9.08
N GLY A 164 -20.68 -6.14 9.20
CA GLY A 164 -19.78 -5.39 10.10
C GLY A 164 -18.49 -4.90 9.46
N GLU A 165 -18.15 -5.37 8.26
CA GLU A 165 -17.02 -4.85 7.49
C GLU A 165 -17.45 -3.68 6.60
N GLN A 166 -16.54 -2.74 6.38
CA GLN A 166 -16.75 -1.67 5.40
C GLN A 166 -16.40 -2.19 4.00
N LEU A 167 -17.40 -2.14 3.11
CA LEU A 167 -17.30 -2.68 1.76
C LEU A 167 -17.39 -1.57 0.72
N LEU A 168 -16.82 -1.84 -0.46
CA LEU A 168 -17.05 -1.09 -1.68
C LEU A 168 -17.35 -2.05 -2.83
N ILE A 169 -18.09 -1.55 -3.84
CA ILE A 169 -18.29 -2.22 -5.12
C ILE A 169 -17.71 -1.37 -6.25
N GLN A 170 -17.22 -2.06 -7.26
CA GLN A 170 -16.65 -1.46 -8.47
C GLN A 170 -17.18 -2.16 -9.70
N GLU A 171 -17.34 -1.43 -10.81
CA GLU A 171 -17.50 -2.06 -12.12
C GLU A 171 -16.26 -2.89 -12.45
N MET A 172 -16.46 -4.02 -13.08
CA MET A 172 -15.34 -4.84 -13.53
C MET A 172 -14.65 -4.16 -14.72
N CYS A 173 -13.33 -4.05 -14.69
CA CYS A 173 -12.57 -3.51 -15.82
C CYS A 173 -12.81 -4.34 -17.08
N SER A 174 -12.90 -3.70 -18.24
CA SER A 174 -13.19 -4.36 -19.54
C SER A 174 -12.09 -5.36 -19.96
N ASN A 175 -10.85 -5.19 -19.49
CA ASN A 175 -9.74 -6.13 -19.67
C ASN A 175 -9.26 -6.70 -18.33
N PRO A 176 -10.00 -7.65 -17.74
CA PRO A 176 -9.68 -8.18 -16.41
C PRO A 176 -8.41 -9.05 -16.43
N GLY A 177 -7.74 -9.15 -15.29
CA GLY A 177 -6.54 -9.96 -15.13
C GLY A 177 -5.25 -9.29 -15.61
N THR A 178 -5.29 -8.00 -15.96
CA THR A 178 -4.10 -7.22 -16.34
C THR A 178 -4.04 -5.94 -15.53
N ASP A 179 -2.88 -5.68 -14.92
CA ASP A 179 -2.58 -4.41 -14.27
C ASP A 179 -1.11 -3.99 -14.46
N ILE A 180 -0.84 -2.73 -14.23
CA ILE A 180 0.51 -2.16 -14.19
C ILE A 180 0.77 -1.65 -12.77
N ARG A 181 1.87 -2.11 -12.16
CA ARG A 181 2.39 -1.56 -10.92
C ARG A 181 3.57 -0.65 -11.19
N ALA A 182 3.44 0.63 -10.82
CA ALA A 182 4.54 1.57 -10.79
C ALA A 182 5.14 1.62 -9.38
N PHE A 183 6.41 1.27 -9.22
CA PHE A 183 7.17 1.44 -7.99
C PHE A 183 7.72 2.86 -7.95
N CYS A 184 7.37 3.61 -6.91
CA CYS A 184 7.69 5.03 -6.80
C CYS A 184 8.36 5.34 -5.46
N MET A 185 9.37 6.22 -5.49
CA MET A 185 10.10 6.67 -4.29
C MET A 185 10.18 8.21 -4.29
N GLY A 186 9.50 8.84 -3.32
CA GLY A 186 9.31 10.29 -3.37
C GLY A 186 8.57 10.71 -4.64
N SER A 187 9.19 11.54 -5.46
CA SER A 187 8.69 11.97 -6.77
C SER A 187 9.29 11.20 -7.96
N GLU A 188 10.01 10.10 -7.72
CA GLU A 188 10.70 9.31 -8.75
C GLU A 188 9.95 8.01 -9.04
N ILE A 189 9.75 7.69 -10.33
CA ILE A 189 9.30 6.38 -10.79
C ILE A 189 10.54 5.49 -10.92
N ILE A 190 10.66 4.47 -10.07
CA ILE A 190 11.84 3.58 -10.02
C ILE A 190 11.77 2.51 -11.11
N ALA A 191 10.61 1.88 -11.26
CA ALA A 191 10.37 0.82 -12.23
C ALA A 191 8.87 0.56 -12.38
N CYS A 192 8.47 -0.07 -13.48
CA CYS A 192 7.10 -0.52 -13.69
C CYS A 192 7.06 -1.98 -14.10
N VAL A 193 6.07 -2.70 -13.59
CA VAL A 193 5.86 -4.12 -13.87
C VAL A 193 4.43 -4.32 -14.34
N LYS A 194 4.27 -4.96 -15.50
CA LYS A 194 2.98 -5.48 -15.94
C LYS A 194 2.74 -6.83 -15.30
N ARG A 195 1.60 -6.97 -14.63
CA ARG A 195 1.15 -8.24 -14.06
C ARG A 195 -0.03 -8.75 -14.87
N SER A 196 -0.07 -10.03 -15.15
CA SER A 196 -1.15 -10.64 -15.92
C SER A 196 -1.49 -12.04 -15.44
N SER A 197 -2.77 -12.39 -15.53
CA SER A 197 -3.31 -13.73 -15.29
C SER A 197 -4.28 -14.10 -16.41
N THR A 198 -4.18 -15.34 -16.91
CA THR A 198 -5.13 -15.90 -17.90
C THR A 198 -6.28 -16.63 -17.22
N ASP A 199 -6.09 -17.04 -15.97
CA ASP A 199 -7.00 -17.95 -15.26
C ASP A 199 -7.84 -17.24 -14.19
N SER A 200 -7.56 -15.94 -13.96
CA SER A 200 -8.21 -15.14 -12.94
C SER A 200 -8.36 -13.68 -13.39
N PHE A 201 -9.44 -13.04 -12.96
CA PHE A 201 -9.59 -11.58 -13.08
C PHE A 201 -8.60 -10.80 -12.19
N LYS A 202 -7.94 -11.49 -11.22
CA LYS A 202 -6.90 -10.94 -10.36
C LYS A 202 -5.55 -11.18 -11.01
N SER A 203 -4.77 -10.13 -11.19
CA SER A 203 -3.42 -10.16 -11.75
C SER A 203 -2.32 -10.33 -10.69
N ASN A 204 -2.70 -10.44 -9.40
CA ASN A 204 -1.75 -10.50 -8.28
C ASN A 204 -0.74 -11.65 -8.46
N TYR A 205 0.55 -11.32 -8.45
CA TYR A 205 1.65 -12.28 -8.56
C TYR A 205 1.61 -13.37 -7.46
N SER A 206 1.24 -12.99 -6.24
CA SER A 206 1.08 -13.92 -5.11
C SER A 206 -0.01 -14.98 -5.33
N LEU A 207 -0.91 -14.76 -6.29
CA LEU A 207 -2.00 -15.66 -6.66
C LEU A 207 -1.71 -16.42 -7.97
N GLY A 208 -0.45 -16.44 -8.46
CA GLY A 208 -0.03 -17.18 -9.64
C GLY A 208 0.04 -16.36 -10.94
N GLY A 209 -0.16 -15.04 -10.88
CA GLY A 209 0.01 -14.16 -12.04
C GLY A 209 1.46 -14.11 -12.54
N LYS A 210 1.63 -13.79 -13.83
CA LYS A 210 2.93 -13.49 -14.45
C LYS A 210 3.29 -12.03 -14.23
N ALA A 211 4.59 -11.74 -14.22
CA ALA A 211 5.09 -10.38 -14.08
C ALA A 211 6.24 -10.15 -15.08
N GLU A 212 6.21 -9.04 -15.80
CA GLU A 212 7.24 -8.64 -16.76
C GLU A 212 7.56 -7.14 -16.63
N ALA A 213 8.79 -6.77 -16.97
CA ALA A 213 9.20 -5.37 -17.00
C ALA A 213 8.32 -4.58 -17.99
N TYR A 214 7.92 -3.37 -17.59
CA TYR A 214 7.06 -2.52 -18.41
C TYR A 214 7.67 -1.13 -18.58
N SER A 215 7.64 -0.62 -19.81
CA SER A 215 8.10 0.73 -20.13
C SER A 215 6.89 1.64 -20.36
N LEU A 216 6.73 2.65 -19.49
CA LEU A 216 5.64 3.62 -19.62
C LEU A 216 5.82 4.49 -20.87
N SER A 217 4.74 4.73 -21.59
CA SER A 217 4.63 5.85 -22.54
C SER A 217 4.70 7.19 -21.78
N GLU A 218 4.87 8.28 -22.50
CA GLU A 218 4.91 9.62 -21.89
C GLU A 218 3.58 9.98 -21.20
N GLN A 219 2.44 9.58 -21.76
CA GLN A 219 1.12 9.82 -21.20
C GLN A 219 0.91 9.03 -19.89
N GLU A 220 1.29 7.75 -19.88
CA GLU A 220 1.22 6.91 -18.67
C GLU A 220 2.17 7.42 -17.58
N ARG A 221 3.38 7.83 -17.98
CA ARG A 221 4.35 8.46 -17.05
C ARG A 221 3.75 9.71 -16.41
N GLN A 222 3.14 10.58 -17.22
CA GLN A 222 2.50 11.80 -16.71
C GLN A 222 1.36 11.47 -15.75
N LEU A 223 0.58 10.43 -16.03
CA LEU A 223 -0.50 9.99 -15.14
C LEU A 223 0.06 9.52 -13.78
N VAL A 224 1.12 8.71 -13.76
CA VAL A 224 1.79 8.30 -12.50
C VAL A 224 2.31 9.54 -11.74
N MET A 225 2.93 10.49 -12.44
CA MET A 225 3.44 11.73 -11.84
C MET A 225 2.29 12.60 -11.27
N ASN A 226 1.14 12.64 -11.94
CA ASN A 226 -0.04 13.33 -11.44
C ASN A 226 -0.52 12.70 -10.11
N VAL A 227 -0.58 11.36 -10.02
CA VAL A 227 -0.90 10.66 -8.76
C VAL A 227 0.11 11.01 -7.66
N LEU A 228 1.41 10.99 -7.96
CA LEU A 228 2.47 11.33 -7.00
C LEU A 228 2.41 12.77 -6.51
N SER A 229 1.86 13.69 -7.31
CA SER A 229 1.73 15.10 -6.93
C SER A 229 0.65 15.36 -5.89
N ILE A 230 -0.31 14.43 -5.73
CA ILE A 230 -1.46 14.57 -4.82
C ILE A 230 -1.04 14.38 -3.36
N MET A 231 -0.08 13.47 -3.10
CA MET A 231 0.28 13.09 -1.75
C MET A 231 1.80 12.85 -1.65
N LYS A 232 2.43 13.44 -0.62
CA LYS A 232 3.86 13.24 -0.38
C LYS A 232 4.12 11.83 0.14
N VAL A 233 4.49 10.93 -0.75
CA VAL A 233 4.86 9.53 -0.44
C VAL A 233 6.36 9.37 -0.25
N ASP A 234 6.78 8.30 0.44
CA ASP A 234 8.20 7.93 0.56
C ASP A 234 8.51 6.75 -0.36
N PHE A 235 7.87 5.58 -0.16
CA PHE A 235 8.01 4.43 -1.05
C PHE A 235 6.67 3.71 -1.16
N VAL A 236 6.12 3.67 -2.38
CA VAL A 236 4.80 3.09 -2.67
C VAL A 236 4.79 2.31 -3.97
N GLY A 237 3.78 1.44 -4.12
CA GLY A 237 3.36 0.91 -5.41
C GLY A 237 2.04 1.55 -5.81
N ILE A 238 1.95 2.04 -7.05
CA ILE A 238 0.69 2.55 -7.63
C ILE A 238 0.23 1.56 -8.66
N ASP A 239 -0.98 1.04 -8.49
CA ASP A 239 -1.56 0.04 -9.38
C ASP A 239 -2.61 0.67 -10.30
N PHE A 240 -2.48 0.38 -11.59
CA PHE A 240 -3.42 0.77 -12.62
C PHE A 240 -4.00 -0.47 -13.31
N LEU A 241 -5.31 -0.56 -13.41
CA LEU A 241 -5.96 -1.47 -14.34
C LEU A 241 -5.75 -0.95 -15.77
N VAL A 242 -5.73 -1.87 -16.73
CA VAL A 242 -5.61 -1.53 -18.15
C VAL A 242 -6.90 -1.96 -18.81
N ASP A 243 -7.63 -1.04 -19.41
CA ASP A 243 -8.88 -1.36 -20.11
C ASP A 243 -8.65 -1.96 -21.51
N GLU A 244 -9.72 -2.23 -22.26
CA GLU A 244 -9.65 -2.82 -23.60
C GLU A 244 -9.01 -1.89 -24.64
N ASP A 245 -9.03 -0.58 -24.42
CA ASP A 245 -8.41 0.44 -25.26
C ASP A 245 -6.93 0.69 -24.88
N GLY A 246 -6.45 0.04 -23.81
CA GLY A 246 -5.10 0.21 -23.27
C GLY A 246 -4.96 1.41 -22.34
N GLU A 247 -6.05 2.07 -21.97
CA GLU A 247 -6.03 3.22 -21.06
C GLU A 247 -5.83 2.76 -19.60
N PHE A 248 -5.06 3.54 -18.85
CA PHE A 248 -4.84 3.30 -17.43
C PHE A 248 -5.98 3.85 -16.57
N LEU A 249 -6.55 2.98 -15.76
CA LEU A 249 -7.54 3.31 -14.74
C LEU A 249 -6.91 3.09 -13.35
N PHE A 250 -6.90 4.13 -12.52
CA PHE A 250 -6.37 4.02 -11.17
C PHE A 250 -7.10 2.92 -10.37
N ASN A 251 -6.34 2.09 -9.66
CA ASN A 251 -6.88 1.02 -8.82
C ASN A 251 -6.56 1.20 -7.33
N GLU A 252 -5.27 1.27 -6.96
CA GLU A 252 -4.87 1.43 -5.56
C GLU A 252 -3.44 1.99 -5.40
N ILE A 253 -3.11 2.45 -4.19
CA ILE A 253 -1.75 2.79 -3.76
C ILE A 253 -1.40 1.89 -2.58
N GLU A 254 -0.32 1.12 -2.69
CA GLU A 254 0.22 0.29 -1.60
C GLU A 254 1.38 1.01 -0.92
N ASP A 255 1.23 1.42 0.35
CA ASP A 255 2.29 2.05 1.16
C ASP A 255 3.31 1.04 1.71
N ALA A 256 2.88 -0.21 1.90
CA ALA A 256 3.73 -1.35 2.24
C ALA A 256 3.93 -2.28 1.04
N VAL A 257 4.34 -1.70 -0.10
CA VAL A 257 4.39 -2.37 -1.39
C VAL A 257 5.27 -3.63 -1.38
N GLY A 258 4.74 -4.72 -1.95
CA GLY A 258 5.50 -5.96 -2.17
C GLY A 258 6.49 -5.81 -3.33
N THR A 259 7.76 -6.14 -3.10
CA THR A 259 8.85 -5.89 -4.06
C THR A 259 9.33 -7.13 -4.83
N ARG A 260 8.68 -8.29 -4.67
CA ARG A 260 9.11 -9.54 -5.33
C ARG A 260 9.19 -9.42 -6.84
N THR A 261 8.18 -8.83 -7.47
CA THR A 261 8.14 -8.63 -8.93
C THR A 261 9.19 -7.62 -9.41
N LEU A 262 9.57 -6.64 -8.57
CA LEU A 262 10.67 -5.72 -8.86
C LEU A 262 11.99 -6.48 -8.95
N PHE A 263 12.33 -7.28 -7.93
CA PHE A 263 13.59 -8.06 -7.92
C PHE A 263 13.68 -9.11 -9.02
N GLN A 264 12.55 -9.64 -9.48
CA GLN A 264 12.54 -10.64 -10.56
C GLN A 264 12.76 -10.04 -11.94
N ASN A 265 12.36 -8.79 -12.14
CA ASN A 265 12.34 -8.17 -13.47
C ASN A 265 13.42 -7.10 -13.64
N TYR A 266 14.09 -6.69 -12.56
CA TYR A 266 15.07 -5.61 -12.59
C TYR A 266 16.26 -5.91 -11.68
N GLU A 267 17.46 -5.57 -12.14
CA GLU A 267 18.70 -5.58 -11.34
C GLU A 267 18.82 -4.30 -10.50
N ILE A 268 17.80 -4.07 -9.63
CA ILE A 268 17.75 -2.89 -8.77
C ILE A 268 17.82 -3.32 -7.31
N ASN A 269 18.82 -2.85 -6.56
CA ASN A 269 18.81 -2.96 -5.10
C ASN A 269 17.91 -1.89 -4.50
N ILE A 270 16.61 -2.20 -4.35
CA ILE A 270 15.63 -1.26 -3.83
C ILE A 270 15.86 -0.96 -2.34
N VAL A 271 16.49 -1.86 -1.58
CA VAL A 271 16.82 -1.62 -0.17
C VAL A 271 17.88 -0.54 -0.06
N GLU A 272 18.98 -0.63 -0.80
CA GLU A 272 20.02 0.39 -0.88
C GLU A 272 19.46 1.75 -1.31
N LYS A 273 18.63 1.77 -2.37
CA LYS A 273 17.98 3.01 -2.83
C LYS A 273 17.12 3.63 -1.72
N TYR A 274 16.35 2.81 -1.01
CA TYR A 274 15.47 3.31 0.04
C TYR A 274 16.25 3.77 1.28
N LEU A 275 17.31 3.07 1.67
CA LEU A 275 18.21 3.53 2.75
C LEU A 275 18.89 4.86 2.38
N SER A 276 19.33 5.02 1.15
CA SER A 276 19.86 6.29 0.62
C SER A 276 18.81 7.40 0.66
N TYR A 277 17.58 7.12 0.22
CA TYR A 277 16.46 8.05 0.30
C TYR A 277 16.18 8.46 1.75
N ILE A 278 16.07 7.50 2.68
CA ILE A 278 15.87 7.75 4.10
C ILE A 278 16.96 8.67 4.64
N ARG A 279 18.25 8.34 4.40
CA ARG A 279 19.39 9.16 4.84
C ARG A 279 19.27 10.60 4.38
N ASN A 280 18.91 10.81 3.10
CA ASN A 280 18.81 12.15 2.52
C ASN A 280 17.60 12.94 3.05
N ASN A 281 16.56 12.25 3.56
CA ASN A 281 15.35 12.86 4.12
C ASN A 281 15.33 12.90 5.66
N LEU A 282 16.40 12.44 6.32
CA LEU A 282 16.61 12.57 7.77
C LEU A 282 17.46 13.81 8.13
N VAL A 283 17.99 14.51 7.14
CA VAL A 283 18.74 15.75 7.39
C VAL A 283 17.75 16.85 7.69
N ILE A 284 17.89 17.40 8.85
CA ILE A 284 17.17 18.59 9.36
C ILE A 284 17.91 19.83 8.89
#